data_9d11228dcf678ce75d303eb844144e60
#
_entry.id   9d11228dcf678ce75d303eb844144e60
#
_cell.length_a   1.000
_cell.length_b   1.000
_cell.length_c   1.000
_cell.angle_alpha   90.00
_cell.angle_beta   90.00
_cell.angle_gamma   90.00
#
_symmetry.space_group_name_H-M   'P 1'
#
loop_
_entity.id
_entity.type
_entity.pdbx_description
1 polymer ?
#
loop_
_entity_poly.entity_id
_entity_poly.type
_entity_poly.pdbx_seq_one_letter_code
_entity_poly.pdbx_strand_id
1 'polypeptide(L)' 'REAGMGRSDIQIENATGELGMIIETKRAKSRNDMEAQCDAALKQILEREYAEPLIDDGANEVWSYGIAFFKKRCLVYLKN' A
#
# COMPACT_ATOMS: atom_id res chain seq x y z
N ARG A 1 11.07 -7.45 -7.09
CA ARG A 1 10.11 -8.52 -7.33
C ARG A 1 8.72 -7.96 -7.63
N GLU A 2 8.12 -8.44 -8.66
CA GLU A 2 6.79 -7.97 -9.07
C GLU A 2 5.68 -8.73 -8.37
N ALA A 3 4.62 -8.02 -8.00
CA ALA A 3 3.35 -8.60 -7.59
C ALA A 3 2.62 -9.15 -8.82
N GLY A 4 1.48 -9.79 -8.62
CA GLY A 4 0.73 -10.42 -9.71
C GLY A 4 0.41 -9.51 -10.88
N MET A 5 0.16 -8.21 -10.62
CA MET A 5 -0.23 -7.26 -11.66
C MET A 5 0.58 -5.97 -11.58
N GLY A 6 1.88 -6.11 -11.35
CA GLY A 6 2.80 -4.99 -11.25
C GLY A 6 3.41 -4.89 -9.86
N ARG A 7 3.84 -3.70 -9.49
CA ARG A 7 4.53 -3.41 -8.23
C ARG A 7 3.86 -2.33 -7.42
N SER A 8 3.92 -2.48 -6.10
CA SER A 8 3.61 -1.38 -5.21
C SER A 8 4.76 -0.35 -5.23
N ASP A 9 4.49 0.85 -4.72
CA ASP A 9 5.52 1.88 -4.62
C ASP A 9 6.62 1.46 -3.64
N ILE A 10 6.23 0.93 -2.48
CA ILE A 10 7.16 0.50 -1.45
C ILE A 10 6.69 -0.81 -0.85
N GLN A 11 7.62 -1.72 -0.65
CA GLN A 11 7.36 -3.02 -0.05
C GLN A 11 8.44 -3.30 0.98
N ILE A 12 8.04 -3.62 2.20
CA ILE A 12 8.95 -3.82 3.33
C ILE A 12 8.64 -5.13 4.02
N GLU A 13 9.68 -5.85 4.43
CA GLU A 13 9.55 -7.05 5.25
C GLU A 13 10.42 -6.89 6.49
N ASN A 14 10.00 -7.48 7.61
CA ASN A 14 10.89 -7.55 8.76
C ASN A 14 11.97 -8.62 8.52
N ALA A 15 12.95 -8.72 9.41
CA ALA A 15 14.13 -9.58 9.22
C ALA A 15 13.76 -11.06 9.05
N THR A 16 12.67 -11.51 9.65
CA THR A 16 12.24 -12.92 9.56
C THR A 16 11.30 -13.17 8.39
N GLY A 17 10.80 -12.12 7.74
CA GLY A 17 9.83 -12.24 6.65
C GLY A 17 8.41 -12.55 7.12
N GLU A 18 8.15 -12.58 8.43
CA GLU A 18 6.82 -12.89 8.95
C GLU A 18 5.84 -11.74 8.84
N LEU A 19 6.35 -10.51 8.85
CA LEU A 19 5.55 -9.30 8.73
C LEU A 19 5.93 -8.56 7.46
N GLY A 20 4.93 -8.27 6.65
CA GLY A 20 5.11 -7.46 5.45
C GLY A 20 4.30 -6.19 5.52
N MET A 21 4.79 -5.15 4.85
CA MET A 21 4.11 -3.87 4.72
C MET A 21 4.15 -3.44 3.26
N ILE A 22 3.02 -2.96 2.79
CA ILE A 22 2.90 -2.43 1.44
C ILE A 22 2.41 -1.00 1.53
N ILE A 23 3.08 -0.11 0.84
CA ILE A 23 2.74 1.31 0.83
C ILE A 23 2.48 1.73 -0.61
N GLU A 24 1.32 2.31 -0.83
CA GLU A 24 0.96 2.86 -2.13
C GLU A 24 0.65 4.34 -1.94
N THR A 25 1.24 5.19 -2.75
CA THR A 25 1.07 6.62 -2.64
C THR A 25 0.29 7.18 -3.83
N LYS A 26 -0.50 8.20 -3.58
CA LYS A 26 -1.28 8.89 -4.59
C LYS A 26 -1.18 10.38 -4.37
N ARG A 27 -1.24 11.15 -5.47
CA ARG A 27 -1.33 12.60 -5.39
C ARG A 27 -2.80 12.99 -5.45
N ALA A 28 -3.26 13.80 -4.51
CA ALA A 28 -4.62 14.32 -4.50
C ALA A 28 -4.67 15.65 -5.25
N LYS A 29 -5.80 15.94 -5.86
CA LYS A 29 -6.01 17.19 -6.61
C LYS A 29 -6.43 18.34 -5.70
N SER A 30 -6.94 18.01 -4.52
CA SER A 30 -7.42 18.97 -3.53
C SER A 30 -7.42 18.30 -2.18
N ARG A 31 -7.65 19.10 -1.13
CA ARG A 31 -7.80 18.56 0.22
C ARG A 31 -8.95 17.57 0.31
N ASN A 32 -10.07 17.91 -0.32
CA ASN A 32 -11.26 17.05 -0.29
C ASN A 32 -11.07 15.75 -1.07
N ASP A 33 -10.10 15.69 -1.97
CA ASP A 33 -9.81 14.50 -2.77
C ASP A 33 -8.91 13.50 -2.03
N MET A 34 -8.31 13.89 -0.89
CA MET A 34 -7.32 13.06 -0.23
C MET A 34 -7.88 11.72 0.27
N GLU A 35 -9.08 11.72 0.84
CA GLU A 35 -9.67 10.46 1.32
C GLU A 35 -9.92 9.50 0.16
N ALA A 36 -10.43 10.02 -0.96
CA ALA A 36 -10.69 9.19 -2.14
C ALA A 36 -9.40 8.59 -2.69
N GLN A 37 -8.29 9.34 -2.63
CA GLN A 37 -7.01 8.84 -3.10
C GLN A 37 -6.42 7.79 -2.15
N CYS A 38 -6.62 7.93 -0.85
CA CYS A 38 -6.24 6.88 0.10
C CYS A 38 -7.01 5.59 -0.17
N ASP A 39 -8.32 5.69 -0.38
CA ASP A 39 -9.15 4.53 -0.71
C ASP A 39 -8.70 3.90 -2.03
N ALA A 40 -8.40 4.73 -3.03
CA ALA A 40 -7.91 4.24 -4.32
C ALA A 40 -6.59 3.49 -4.17
N ALA A 41 -5.69 3.99 -3.32
CA ALA A 41 -4.41 3.33 -3.05
C ALA A 41 -4.62 1.95 -2.43
N LEU A 42 -5.45 1.86 -1.39
CA LEU A 42 -5.76 0.57 -0.76
C LEU A 42 -6.44 -0.39 -1.72
N LYS A 43 -7.34 0.11 -2.53
CA LYS A 43 -8.03 -0.70 -3.54
C LYS A 43 -7.05 -1.25 -4.57
N GLN A 44 -6.09 -0.45 -5.00
CA GLN A 44 -5.06 -0.88 -5.94
C GLN A 44 -4.21 -2.00 -5.35
N ILE A 45 -3.81 -1.88 -4.08
CA ILE A 45 -3.05 -2.94 -3.40
C ILE A 45 -3.81 -4.25 -3.45
N LEU A 46 -5.11 -4.22 -3.15
CA LEU A 46 -5.95 -5.40 -3.13
C LEU A 46 -6.17 -5.97 -4.53
N GLU A 47 -6.58 -5.14 -5.47
CA GLU A 47 -6.93 -5.59 -6.82
C GLU A 47 -5.72 -6.08 -7.61
N ARG A 48 -4.56 -5.50 -7.39
CA ARG A 48 -3.33 -5.89 -8.08
C ARG A 48 -2.53 -6.93 -7.32
N GLU A 49 -3.06 -7.43 -6.21
CA GLU A 49 -2.47 -8.51 -5.45
C GLU A 49 -1.03 -8.25 -5.03
N TYR A 50 -0.74 -7.02 -4.62
CA TYR A 50 0.63 -6.65 -4.22
C TYR A 50 1.12 -7.42 -2.99
N ALA A 51 0.22 -7.93 -2.16
CA ALA A 51 0.58 -8.72 -0.98
C ALA A 51 1.02 -10.14 -1.29
N GLU A 52 0.64 -10.67 -2.46
CA GLU A 52 0.88 -12.09 -2.79
C GLU A 52 2.35 -12.52 -2.69
N PRO A 53 3.31 -11.76 -3.22
CA PRO A 53 4.71 -12.16 -3.08
C PRO A 53 5.17 -12.26 -1.63
N LEU A 54 4.68 -11.38 -0.76
CA LEU A 54 5.03 -11.42 0.66
C LEU A 54 4.44 -12.65 1.34
N ILE A 55 3.18 -12.96 1.02
CA ILE A 55 2.50 -14.13 1.56
C ILE A 55 3.19 -15.41 1.08
N ASP A 56 3.53 -15.47 -0.20
CA ASP A 56 4.23 -16.62 -0.79
C ASP A 56 5.60 -16.84 -0.15
N ASP A 57 6.25 -15.76 0.28
CA ASP A 57 7.55 -15.82 0.94
C ASP A 57 7.45 -16.11 2.45
N GLY A 58 6.23 -16.30 2.95
CA GLY A 58 6.03 -16.75 4.32
C GLY A 58 5.46 -15.70 5.29
N ALA A 59 5.05 -14.53 4.80
CA ALA A 59 4.46 -13.53 5.68
C ALA A 59 3.14 -14.02 6.27
N ASN A 60 3.02 -13.95 7.58
CA ASN A 60 1.79 -14.30 8.30
C ASN A 60 0.84 -13.11 8.38
N GLU A 61 1.40 -11.91 8.25
CA GLU A 61 0.65 -10.68 8.43
C GLU A 61 1.18 -9.66 7.44
N VAL A 62 0.26 -9.00 6.74
CA VAL A 62 0.60 -7.92 5.80
C VAL A 62 -0.26 -6.71 6.12
N TRP A 63 0.40 -5.56 6.29
CA TRP A 63 -0.25 -4.28 6.53
C TRP A 63 -0.18 -3.45 5.26
N SER A 64 -1.32 -2.92 4.86
CA SER A 64 -1.42 -2.09 3.65
C SER A 64 -1.66 -0.64 4.04
N TYR A 65 -0.87 0.26 3.46
CA TYR A 65 -0.97 1.69 3.71
C TYR A 65 -1.30 2.40 2.41
N GLY A 66 -2.38 3.16 2.41
CA GLY A 66 -2.68 4.07 1.31
C GLY A 66 -2.39 5.49 1.77
N ILE A 67 -1.54 6.19 1.06
CA ILE A 67 -1.11 7.53 1.44
C ILE A 67 -1.45 8.51 0.32
N ALA A 68 -2.15 9.57 0.66
CA ALA A 68 -2.46 10.64 -0.27
C ALA A 68 -1.69 11.89 0.11
N PHE A 69 -1.14 12.57 -0.89
CA PHE A 69 -0.41 13.81 -0.71
C PHE A 69 -1.12 14.96 -1.42
N PHE A 70 -1.22 16.09 -0.72
CA PHE A 70 -1.68 17.33 -1.32
C PHE A 70 -0.86 18.47 -0.73
N LYS A 71 -0.04 19.11 -1.57
CA LYS A 71 0.90 20.16 -1.12
C LYS A 71 1.76 19.63 0.02
N LYS A 72 1.75 20.27 1.19
CA LYS A 72 2.55 19.86 2.35
C LYS A 72 1.79 18.97 3.31
N ARG A 73 0.66 18.40 2.89
CA ARG A 73 -0.19 17.55 3.71
C ARG A 73 -0.13 16.12 3.23
N CYS A 74 -0.32 15.19 4.15
CA CYS A 74 -0.55 13.80 3.78
C CYS A 74 -1.64 13.21 4.66
N LEU A 75 -2.32 12.22 4.12
CA LEU A 75 -3.33 11.44 4.82
C LEU A 75 -2.95 9.98 4.65
N VAL A 76 -3.04 9.21 5.72
CA VAL A 76 -2.65 7.80 5.72
C VAL A 76 -3.82 6.94 6.16
N TYR A 77 -4.19 5.99 5.32
CA TYR A 77 -5.15 4.95 5.65
C TYR A 77 -4.42 3.64 5.79
N LEU A 78 -4.77 2.89 6.81
CA LEU A 78 -4.14 1.61 7.13
C LEU A 78 -5.19 0.51 7.08
N LYS A 79 -4.82 -0.60 6.46
CA LYS A 79 -5.64 -1.80 6.47
C LYS A 79 -4.76 -3.02 6.75
N ASN A 80 -5.22 -3.80 7.69
CA ASN A 80 -4.54 -5.04 8.08
C ASN A 80 -5.06 -6.23 7.26
#